data_c63ceeaaaa0389e2507ce25a88e111bc
#
_entry.id   c63ceeaaaa0389e2507ce25a88e111bc
#
_cell.length_a   1.000
_cell.length_b   1.000
_cell.length_c   1.000
_cell.angle_alpha   90.00
_cell.angle_beta   90.00
_cell.angle_gamma   90.00
#
_symmetry.space_group_name_H-M   'P 1'
#
loop_
_entity.id
_entity.type
_entity.pdbx_description
1 polymer ?
#
loop_
_entity_poly.entity_id
_entity_poly.type
_entity_poly.pdbx_seq_one_letter_code
_entity_poly.pdbx_strand_id
1 'polypeptide(L)'
;LKNYSDNLYAKIEKMVNEFGTDSKDLIVCICPSIRKCCFEVGLDVKDMFYEKFSFLENINKFILNGFEENKFYIDTVGINNCLLVQKGIKKENIYDSGICSMCHDDMIHSYRSEGKEFKRATAIISL
;
A
#
# COMPACT_ATOMS: atom_id res chain seq x y z
N LEU A 1 -5.12 3.38 -10.18
CA LEU A 1 -4.11 2.30 -10.20
C LEU A 1 -2.94 2.55 -11.16
N LYS A 2 -3.15 3.33 -12.24
CA LYS A 2 -2.12 3.53 -13.27
C LYS A 2 -0.78 4.06 -12.76
N ASN A 3 -0.75 4.74 -11.59
CA ASN A 3 0.45 5.41 -11.06
C ASN A 3 0.88 4.91 -9.67
N TYR A 4 0.34 3.81 -9.18
CA TYR A 4 0.56 3.40 -7.78
C TYR A 4 2.00 2.91 -7.52
N SER A 5 2.45 1.90 -8.26
CA SER A 5 3.82 1.39 -8.16
C SER A 5 4.84 2.36 -8.76
N ASP A 6 4.45 3.06 -9.83
CA ASP A 6 5.33 3.98 -10.54
C ASP A 6 5.71 5.17 -9.65
N ASN A 7 4.77 5.69 -8.86
CA ASN A 7 5.04 6.76 -7.90
C ASN A 7 5.96 6.33 -6.76
N LEU A 8 5.81 5.11 -6.24
CA LEU A 8 6.69 4.60 -5.18
C LEU A 8 8.11 4.40 -5.71
N TYR A 9 8.24 3.75 -6.85
CA TYR A 9 9.53 3.50 -7.48
C TYR A 9 10.24 4.80 -7.87
N ALA A 10 9.52 5.73 -8.50
CA ALA A 10 10.08 7.03 -8.88
C ALA A 10 10.63 7.82 -7.68
N LYS A 11 9.97 7.76 -6.52
CA LYS A 11 10.46 8.42 -5.30
C LYS A 11 11.74 7.77 -4.78
N ILE A 12 11.81 6.45 -4.76
CA ILE A 12 13.01 5.72 -4.34
C ILE A 12 14.17 6.02 -5.30
N GLU A 13 13.93 5.93 -6.61
CA GLU A 13 14.92 6.24 -7.63
C GLU A 13 15.42 7.68 -7.56
N LYS A 14 14.54 8.62 -7.27
CA LYS A 14 14.91 10.02 -7.05
C LYS A 14 15.84 10.16 -5.85
N MET A 15 15.55 9.51 -4.72
CA MET A 15 16.40 9.54 -3.53
C MET A 15 17.79 8.95 -3.83
N VAL A 16 17.84 7.85 -4.56
CA VAL A 16 19.11 7.21 -4.94
C VAL A 16 19.90 8.09 -5.93
N ASN A 17 19.25 8.55 -7.00
CA ASN A 17 19.94 9.22 -8.11
C ASN A 17 20.30 10.67 -7.83
N GLU A 18 19.42 11.42 -7.13
CA GLU A 18 19.63 12.84 -6.87
C GLU A 18 20.37 13.12 -5.56
N PHE A 19 20.17 12.25 -4.55
CA PHE A 19 20.74 12.46 -3.22
C PHE A 19 21.83 11.43 -2.85
N GLY A 20 22.14 10.49 -3.73
CA GLY A 20 23.15 9.45 -3.48
C GLY A 20 22.80 8.50 -2.35
N THR A 21 21.52 8.39 -1.98
CA THR A 21 21.07 7.53 -0.89
C THR A 21 21.19 6.06 -1.30
N ASP A 22 21.81 5.21 -0.47
CA ASP A 22 21.71 3.77 -0.66
C ASP A 22 20.30 3.31 -0.25
N SER A 23 19.62 2.57 -1.12
CA SER A 23 18.27 2.05 -0.82
C SER A 23 18.23 1.18 0.46
N LYS A 24 19.36 0.56 0.82
CA LYS A 24 19.47 -0.24 2.06
C LYS A 24 19.40 0.60 3.33
N ASP A 25 19.69 1.89 3.24
CA ASP A 25 19.70 2.83 4.38
C ASP A 25 18.37 3.58 4.50
N LEU A 26 17.49 3.43 3.52
CA LEU A 26 16.16 4.04 3.56
C LEU A 26 15.31 3.42 4.66
N ILE A 27 14.67 4.29 5.44
CA ILE A 27 13.64 3.94 6.42
C ILE A 27 12.28 4.27 5.82
N VAL A 28 11.36 3.31 5.87
CA VAL A 28 10.01 3.44 5.35
C VAL A 28 9.01 3.31 6.48
N CYS A 29 8.09 4.28 6.59
CA CYS A 29 6.96 4.23 7.51
C CYS A 29 5.66 4.10 6.73
N ILE A 30 4.93 3.02 6.95
CA ILE A 30 3.59 2.80 6.39
C ILE A 30 2.57 3.33 7.39
N CYS A 31 2.04 4.50 7.06
CA CYS A 31 1.03 5.18 7.88
C CYS A 31 -0.30 4.40 7.89
N PRO A 32 -1.22 4.75 8.81
CA PRO A 32 -2.58 4.23 8.79
C PRO A 32 -3.23 4.36 7.42
N SER A 33 -3.79 3.27 6.94
CA SER A 33 -4.43 3.18 5.62
C SER A 33 -5.46 2.07 5.62
N ILE A 34 -6.31 2.01 4.61
CA ILE A 34 -7.21 0.87 4.46
C ILE A 34 -6.39 -0.42 4.29
N ARG A 35 -6.77 -1.46 5.02
CA ARG A 35 -6.09 -2.75 5.05
C ARG A 35 -6.93 -3.84 4.38
N LYS A 36 -6.32 -5.00 4.18
CA LYS A 36 -7.00 -6.18 3.62
C LYS A 36 -8.28 -6.59 4.34
N CYS A 37 -8.44 -6.24 5.61
CA CYS A 37 -9.68 -6.50 6.37
C CYS A 37 -10.88 -5.70 5.86
N CYS A 38 -10.64 -4.56 5.19
CA CYS A 38 -11.69 -3.64 4.75
C CYS A 38 -11.59 -3.24 3.26
N PHE A 39 -10.47 -3.55 2.61
CA PHE A 39 -10.30 -3.19 1.19
C PHE A 39 -10.95 -4.25 0.29
N GLU A 40 -12.27 -4.30 0.36
CA GLU A 40 -13.09 -5.12 -0.52
C GLU A 40 -13.26 -4.46 -1.89
N VAL A 41 -13.13 -5.24 -2.94
CA VAL A 41 -13.21 -4.81 -4.35
C VAL A 41 -13.99 -5.81 -5.18
N GLY A 42 -14.49 -5.36 -6.35
CA GLY A 42 -15.09 -6.22 -7.34
C GLY A 42 -14.06 -6.91 -8.24
N LEU A 43 -14.57 -7.75 -9.14
CA LEU A 43 -13.77 -8.54 -10.07
C LEU A 43 -12.90 -7.64 -10.99
N ASP A 44 -13.44 -6.55 -11.48
CA ASP A 44 -12.76 -5.58 -12.34
C ASP A 44 -11.50 -5.00 -11.68
N VAL A 45 -11.60 -4.60 -10.43
CA VAL A 45 -10.45 -4.06 -9.66
C VAL A 45 -9.46 -5.17 -9.31
N LYS A 46 -9.95 -6.35 -8.93
CA LYS A 46 -9.11 -7.52 -8.69
C LYS A 46 -8.27 -7.87 -9.91
N ASP A 47 -8.87 -7.90 -11.11
CA ASP A 47 -8.17 -8.22 -12.34
C ASP A 47 -7.12 -7.16 -12.70
N MET A 48 -7.42 -5.86 -12.50
CA MET A 48 -6.42 -4.79 -12.64
C MET A 48 -5.22 -4.96 -11.70
N PHE A 49 -5.44 -5.38 -10.45
CA PHE A 49 -4.33 -5.65 -9.52
C PHE A 49 -3.53 -6.87 -9.94
N TYR A 50 -4.22 -7.93 -10.35
CA TYR A 50 -3.57 -9.15 -10.80
C TYR A 50 -2.69 -8.89 -12.03
N GLU A 51 -3.21 -8.20 -13.05
CA GLU A 51 -2.47 -7.85 -14.26
C GLU A 51 -1.26 -6.97 -13.94
N LYS A 52 -1.47 -5.89 -13.16
CA LYS A 52 -0.41 -4.93 -12.84
C LYS A 52 0.72 -5.54 -12.01
N PHE A 53 0.43 -6.45 -11.11
CA PHE A 53 1.39 -7.02 -10.17
C PHE A 53 1.70 -8.50 -10.44
N SER A 54 1.38 -9.00 -11.63
CA SER A 54 1.66 -10.39 -12.06
C SER A 54 3.14 -10.77 -12.01
N PHE A 55 4.04 -9.78 -12.07
CA PHE A 55 5.49 -9.98 -11.92
C PHE A 55 5.92 -10.28 -10.47
N LEU A 56 5.05 -10.05 -9.48
CA LEU A 56 5.33 -10.42 -8.11
C LEU A 56 5.13 -11.92 -7.93
N GLU A 57 6.15 -12.57 -7.41
CA GLU A 57 6.03 -13.96 -7.02
C GLU A 57 4.90 -14.11 -5.96
N ASN A 58 3.99 -15.03 -6.23
CA ASN A 58 2.85 -15.32 -5.35
C ASN A 58 1.85 -14.15 -5.14
N ILE A 59 1.55 -13.37 -6.19
CA ILE A 59 0.53 -12.31 -6.14
C ILE A 59 -0.80 -12.78 -5.54
N ASN A 60 -1.16 -14.04 -5.73
CA ASN A 60 -2.36 -14.66 -5.18
C ASN A 60 -2.44 -14.62 -3.64
N LYS A 61 -1.32 -14.48 -2.93
CA LYS A 61 -1.31 -14.32 -1.46
C LYS A 61 -1.87 -12.98 -0.99
N PHE A 62 -1.87 -11.99 -1.88
CA PHE A 62 -2.34 -10.63 -1.59
C PHE A 62 -3.75 -10.36 -2.10
N ILE A 63 -4.36 -11.35 -2.78
CA ILE A 63 -5.72 -11.26 -3.31
C ILE A 63 -6.52 -12.41 -2.67
N LEU A 64 -7.37 -12.06 -1.72
CA LEU A 64 -8.16 -13.03 -0.94
C LEU A 64 -9.60 -13.04 -1.45
N ASN A 65 -10.23 -14.20 -1.46
CA ASN A 65 -11.65 -14.29 -1.78
C ASN A 65 -12.49 -13.61 -0.69
N GLY A 66 -13.49 -12.86 -1.11
CA GLY A 66 -14.50 -12.29 -0.23
C GLY A 66 -15.56 -13.33 0.19
N PHE A 67 -16.48 -12.91 1.04
CA PHE A 67 -17.59 -13.74 1.47
C PHE A 67 -18.70 -13.83 0.41
N GLU A 68 -18.83 -12.78 -0.41
CA GLU A 68 -19.81 -12.74 -1.50
C GLU A 68 -19.15 -13.12 -2.83
N GLU A 69 -19.97 -13.60 -3.76
CA GLU A 69 -19.52 -13.91 -5.11
C GLU A 69 -18.99 -12.65 -5.80
N ASN A 70 -17.85 -12.78 -6.51
CA ASN A 70 -17.15 -11.69 -7.21
C ASN A 70 -16.67 -10.55 -6.30
N LYS A 71 -16.51 -10.81 -4.99
CA LYS A 71 -15.86 -9.91 -4.03
C LYS A 71 -14.51 -10.44 -3.60
N PHE A 72 -13.56 -9.55 -3.47
CA PHE A 72 -12.18 -9.86 -3.13
C PHE A 72 -11.61 -8.84 -2.15
N TYR A 73 -10.71 -9.29 -1.27
CA TYR A 73 -9.94 -8.42 -0.39
C TYR A 73 -8.50 -8.33 -0.87
N ILE A 74 -7.98 -7.11 -1.02
CA ILE A 74 -6.60 -6.90 -1.51
C ILE A 74 -5.70 -6.41 -0.38
N ASP A 75 -4.56 -7.09 -0.21
CA ASP A 75 -3.50 -6.68 0.71
C ASP A 75 -2.52 -5.71 0.03
N THR A 76 -2.93 -4.46 -0.07
CA THR A 76 -2.10 -3.40 -0.67
C THR A 76 -0.82 -3.14 0.10
N VAL A 77 -0.83 -3.33 1.42
CA VAL A 77 0.37 -3.19 2.26
C VAL A 77 1.35 -4.31 2.01
N GLY A 78 0.87 -5.55 1.89
CA GLY A 78 1.70 -6.69 1.51
C GLY A 78 2.34 -6.50 0.13
N ILE A 79 1.58 -6.01 -0.85
CA ILE A 79 2.11 -5.67 -2.18
C ILE A 79 3.21 -4.59 -2.06
N ASN A 80 2.95 -3.50 -1.32
CA ASN A 80 3.94 -2.44 -1.12
C ASN A 80 5.22 -2.96 -0.47
N ASN A 81 5.12 -3.81 0.54
CA ASN A 81 6.28 -4.39 1.19
C ASN A 81 7.13 -5.20 0.20
N CYS A 82 6.49 -5.99 -0.68
CA CYS A 82 7.23 -6.70 -1.73
C CYS A 82 7.93 -5.75 -2.69
N LEU A 83 7.26 -4.68 -3.14
CA LEU A 83 7.83 -3.68 -4.03
C LEU A 83 9.03 -2.95 -3.40
N LEU A 84 8.94 -2.59 -2.13
CA LEU A 84 10.01 -1.94 -1.38
C LEU A 84 11.25 -2.84 -1.27
N VAL A 85 11.04 -4.10 -0.91
CA VAL A 85 12.12 -5.09 -0.79
C VAL A 85 12.77 -5.36 -2.15
N GLN A 86 12.01 -5.43 -3.24
CA GLN A 86 12.56 -5.56 -4.60
C GLN A 86 13.44 -4.37 -5.00
N LYS A 87 13.17 -3.18 -4.46
CA LYS A 87 14.02 -1.98 -4.65
C LYS A 87 15.21 -1.90 -3.69
N GLY A 88 15.47 -2.96 -2.95
CA GLY A 88 16.65 -3.09 -2.09
C GLY A 88 16.48 -2.55 -0.68
N ILE A 89 15.28 -2.12 -0.30
CA ILE A 89 15.01 -1.68 1.08
C ILE A 89 14.99 -2.91 1.99
N LYS A 90 15.71 -2.84 3.10
CA LYS A 90 15.75 -3.93 4.09
C LYS A 90 14.40 -4.05 4.80
N LYS A 91 13.97 -5.29 5.06
CA LYS A 91 12.69 -5.54 5.76
C LYS A 91 12.65 -4.92 7.14
N GLU A 92 13.75 -4.94 7.87
CA GLU A 92 13.91 -4.34 9.20
C GLU A 92 13.79 -2.82 9.19
N ASN A 93 13.90 -2.18 8.03
CA ASN A 93 13.74 -0.74 7.85
C ASN A 93 12.32 -0.34 7.42
N ILE A 94 11.41 -1.30 7.31
CA ILE A 94 10.01 -1.04 6.96
C ILE A 94 9.16 -1.14 8.22
N TYR A 95 8.69 -0.01 8.69
CA TYR A 95 7.83 0.12 9.87
C TYR A 95 6.37 0.31 9.44
N ASP A 96 5.51 -0.59 9.88
CA ASP A 96 4.08 -0.53 9.57
C ASP A 96 3.29 -0.19 10.84
N SER A 97 2.44 0.84 10.76
CA SER A 97 1.54 1.21 11.85
C SER A 97 0.57 0.08 12.25
N GLY A 98 0.28 -0.85 11.35
CA GLY A 98 -0.72 -1.90 11.55
C GLY A 98 -2.17 -1.40 11.60
N ILE A 99 -2.40 -0.10 11.54
CA ILE A 99 -3.71 0.52 11.75
C ILE A 99 -4.51 0.57 10.44
N CYS A 100 -5.72 0.00 10.45
CA CYS A 100 -6.67 0.15 9.36
C CYS A 100 -7.51 1.42 9.57
N SER A 101 -7.46 2.35 8.62
CA SER A 101 -8.20 3.60 8.68
C SER A 101 -9.73 3.42 8.67
N MET A 102 -10.24 2.28 8.20
CA MET A 102 -11.66 1.99 8.22
C MET A 102 -12.12 1.29 9.50
N CYS A 103 -11.26 0.47 10.13
CA CYS A 103 -11.56 -0.13 11.42
C CYS A 103 -11.44 0.86 12.58
N HIS A 104 -10.72 1.98 12.36
CA HIS A 104 -10.45 3.03 13.34
C HIS A 104 -10.87 4.40 12.78
N ASP A 105 -12.05 4.47 12.18
CA ASP A 105 -12.60 5.69 11.58
C ASP A 105 -13.00 6.75 12.62
N ASP A 106 -13.07 6.39 13.88
CA ASP A 106 -13.16 7.29 15.03
C ASP A 106 -11.88 8.13 15.26
N MET A 107 -10.73 7.63 14.82
CA MET A 107 -9.42 8.29 15.00
C MET A 107 -8.84 8.82 13.69
N ILE A 108 -9.15 8.20 12.56
CA ILE A 108 -8.49 8.45 11.28
C ILE A 108 -9.51 8.56 10.16
N HIS A 109 -9.47 9.68 9.44
CA HIS A 109 -10.36 9.91 8.31
C HIS A 109 -10.18 8.87 7.20
N SER A 110 -11.30 8.37 6.69
CA SER A 110 -11.33 7.39 5.61
C SER A 110 -12.43 7.73 4.60
N TYR A 111 -12.06 7.89 3.34
CA TYR A 111 -13.03 8.07 2.25
C TYR A 111 -14.05 6.92 2.17
N ARG A 112 -13.63 5.71 2.50
CA ARG A 112 -14.50 4.53 2.42
C ARG A 112 -15.61 4.57 3.47
N SER A 113 -15.34 5.09 4.67
CA SER A 113 -16.34 5.24 5.75
C SER A 113 -17.13 6.56 5.63
N GLU A 114 -16.46 7.66 5.30
CA GLU A 114 -17.03 9.01 5.32
C GLU A 114 -17.63 9.46 3.97
N GLY A 115 -17.30 8.77 2.87
CA GLY A 115 -17.76 9.13 1.53
C GLY A 115 -17.19 10.48 1.06
N LYS A 116 -18.03 11.31 0.44
CA LYS A 116 -17.61 12.61 -0.14
C LYS A 116 -17.24 13.68 0.90
N GLU A 117 -17.70 13.53 2.13
CA GLU A 117 -17.44 14.45 3.24
C GLU A 117 -16.12 14.18 3.98
N PHE A 118 -15.32 13.23 3.48
CA PHE A 118 -14.08 12.81 4.14
C PHE A 118 -13.09 13.95 4.32
N LYS A 119 -12.42 13.96 5.46
CA LYS A 119 -11.27 14.80 5.73
C LYS A 119 -9.98 14.05 5.41
N ARG A 120 -8.85 14.74 5.44
CA ARG A 120 -7.55 14.17 5.11
C ARG A 120 -6.67 14.09 6.35
N ALA A 121 -5.99 12.97 6.50
CA ALA A 121 -4.88 12.86 7.42
C ALA A 121 -3.57 13.31 6.75
N THR A 122 -2.69 13.93 7.52
CA THR A 122 -1.38 14.39 7.04
C THR A 122 -0.29 13.62 7.78
N ALA A 123 0.66 13.07 7.02
CA ALA A 123 1.88 12.51 7.58
C ALA A 123 2.98 13.56 7.53
N ILE A 124 3.69 13.75 8.64
CA ILE A 124 4.82 14.68 8.76
C ILE A 124 6.02 13.88 9.21
N ILE A 125 7.15 14.09 8.55
CA ILE A 125 8.45 13.56 8.95
C ILE A 125 9.42 14.73 9.05
N SER A 126 10.24 14.74 10.08
CA SER A 126 11.32 15.68 10.26
C SER A 126 12.60 14.95 10.66
N LEU A 127 13.74 15.50 10.29
CA LEU A 127 15.06 15.08 10.75
C LEU A 127 15.45 15.91 11.97
#